data_ea7737fabdbdb5f4d2e04cf7a7af974a
#
_entry.id   ea7737fabdbdb5f4d2e04cf7a7af974a
#
_cell.length_a   1.000
_cell.length_b   1.000
_cell.length_c   1.000
_cell.angle_alpha   90.00
_cell.angle_beta   90.00
_cell.angle_gamma   90.00
#
_symmetry.space_group_name_H-M   'P 1'
#
loop_
_entity.id
_entity.type
_entity.pdbx_description
1 polymer ?
#
loop_
_entity_poly.entity_id
_entity_poly.type
_entity_poly.pdbx_seq_one_letter_code
_entity_poly.pdbx_strand_id
1 'polypeptide(L)'
;SLTAIASAFTGKDDSYRIYIEQLFRFFEEMGSTNFLITETEQVPKIFSPTGVEEFLADGVIVLYSLKHGNVRENAIEVLKLRGAAHQKKIVAMQITGNGVVVYPEQEVFSDTE
;
A
#
# COMPACT_ATOMS: atom_id res chain seq x y z
N SER A 1 7.36 -8.03 6.77
CA SER A 1 6.14 -7.50 6.15
C SER A 1 4.92 -7.72 7.04
N LEU A 2 3.95 -6.87 6.90
CA LEU A 2 2.68 -7.02 7.64
C LEU A 2 1.96 -8.32 7.26
N THR A 3 2.07 -8.75 6.03
CA THR A 3 1.47 -10.01 5.56
C THR A 3 2.03 -11.20 6.35
N ALA A 4 3.34 -11.22 6.57
CA ALA A 4 3.97 -12.30 7.34
C ALA A 4 3.54 -12.26 8.81
N ILE A 5 3.43 -11.08 9.40
CA ILE A 5 2.96 -10.92 10.77
C ILE A 5 1.51 -11.40 10.89
N ALA A 6 0.66 -10.98 9.96
CA ALA A 6 -0.74 -11.38 9.95
C ALA A 6 -0.91 -12.90 9.86
N SER A 7 -0.04 -13.57 9.09
CA SER A 7 -0.07 -15.03 8.96
C SER A 7 0.18 -15.74 10.31
N ALA A 8 0.99 -15.15 11.17
CA ALA A 8 1.25 -15.71 12.50
C ALA A 8 0.02 -15.66 13.42
N PHE A 9 -0.96 -14.83 13.08
CA PHE A 9 -2.20 -14.67 13.84
C PHE A 9 -3.41 -15.35 13.18
N THR A 10 -3.19 -16.29 12.27
CA THR A 10 -4.28 -16.99 11.59
C THR A 10 -5.28 -17.53 12.58
N GLY A 11 -6.57 -17.18 12.40
CA GLY A 11 -7.65 -17.56 13.30
C GLY A 11 -7.71 -16.74 14.60
N LYS A 12 -6.87 -15.72 14.74
CA LYS A 12 -6.81 -14.88 15.95
C LYS A 12 -6.91 -13.38 15.56
N ASP A 13 -7.99 -13.03 14.89
CA ASP A 13 -8.16 -11.70 14.31
C ASP A 13 -8.12 -10.58 15.36
N ASP A 14 -8.76 -10.80 16.51
CA ASP A 14 -8.76 -9.81 17.58
C ASP A 14 -7.37 -9.58 18.16
N SER A 15 -6.61 -10.66 18.33
CA SER A 15 -5.23 -10.56 18.83
C SER A 15 -4.32 -9.81 17.85
N TYR A 16 -4.48 -10.06 16.55
CA TYR A 16 -3.73 -9.34 15.53
C TYR A 16 -4.07 -7.85 15.55
N ARG A 17 -5.35 -7.52 15.64
CA ARG A 17 -5.80 -6.12 15.68
C ARG A 17 -5.18 -5.36 16.85
N ILE A 18 -5.21 -5.95 18.03
CA ILE A 18 -4.61 -5.35 19.23
C ILE A 18 -3.11 -5.15 19.03
N TYR A 19 -2.44 -6.16 18.49
CA TYR A 19 -1.00 -6.08 18.21
C TYR A 19 -0.66 -4.93 17.26
N ILE A 20 -1.40 -4.79 16.17
CA ILE A 20 -1.17 -3.74 15.18
C ILE A 20 -1.43 -2.35 15.77
N GLU A 21 -2.49 -2.18 16.54
CA GLU A 21 -2.77 -0.90 17.20
C GLU A 21 -1.65 -0.50 18.15
N GLN A 22 -1.12 -1.45 18.91
CA GLN A 22 0.01 -1.21 19.81
C GLN A 22 1.29 -0.90 19.05
N LEU A 23 1.54 -1.57 17.93
CA LEU A 23 2.72 -1.33 17.09
C LEU A 23 2.71 0.09 16.52
N PHE A 24 1.57 0.53 15.97
CA PHE A 24 1.45 1.88 15.44
C PHE A 24 1.62 2.94 16.54
N ARG A 25 1.04 2.70 17.72
CA ARG A 25 1.21 3.60 18.85
C ARG A 25 2.66 3.69 19.29
N PHE A 26 3.36 2.58 19.31
CA PHE A 26 4.78 2.53 19.64
C PHE A 26 5.60 3.38 18.66
N PHE A 27 5.35 3.26 17.37
CA PHE A 27 6.03 4.06 16.35
C PHE A 27 5.74 5.55 16.51
N GLU A 28 4.50 5.89 16.83
CA GLU A 28 4.10 7.28 17.07
C GLU A 28 4.83 7.85 18.27
N GLU A 29 4.90 7.10 19.36
CA GLU A 29 5.61 7.55 20.58
C GLU A 29 7.10 7.72 20.34
N MET A 30 7.70 6.90 19.48
CA MET A 30 9.11 7.03 19.12
C MET A 30 9.38 8.27 18.26
N GLY A 31 8.38 8.83 17.61
CA GLY A 31 8.54 9.93 16.68
C GLY A 31 9.34 9.58 15.43
N SER A 32 9.41 8.29 15.07
CA SER A 32 10.15 7.81 13.92
C SER A 32 9.30 7.79 12.66
N THR A 33 9.97 7.87 11.50
CA THR A 33 9.34 7.60 10.21
C THR A 33 9.50 6.12 9.88
N ASN A 34 8.38 5.44 9.64
CA ASN A 34 8.38 4.01 9.45
C ASN A 34 7.69 3.63 8.16
N PHE A 35 8.24 2.66 7.46
CA PHE A 35 7.63 2.07 6.27
C PHE A 35 7.26 0.63 6.58
N LEU A 36 5.98 0.33 6.49
CA LEU A 36 5.45 -1.01 6.68
C LEU A 36 4.99 -1.54 5.33
N ILE A 37 5.48 -2.71 4.97
CA ILE A 37 5.21 -3.29 3.65
C ILE A 37 4.22 -4.42 3.80
N THR A 38 3.22 -4.44 2.94
CA THR A 38 2.23 -5.50 2.85
C THR A 38 1.99 -5.86 1.39
N GLU A 39 1.46 -7.04 1.17
CA GLU A 39 1.10 -7.51 -0.17
C GLU A 39 -0.41 -7.43 -0.33
N THR A 40 -0.85 -7.22 -1.58
CA THR A 40 -2.25 -7.15 -1.94
C THR A 40 -2.54 -8.00 -3.17
N GLU A 41 -3.81 -8.19 -3.47
CA GLU A 41 -4.25 -8.71 -4.75
C GLU A 41 -3.93 -7.71 -5.86
N GLN A 42 -3.99 -8.16 -7.12
CA GLN A 42 -3.72 -7.30 -8.27
C GLN A 42 -4.65 -6.09 -8.33
N VAL A 43 -5.94 -6.31 -8.05
CA VAL A 43 -6.95 -5.25 -7.92
C VAL A 43 -7.53 -5.35 -6.51
N PRO A 44 -6.92 -4.68 -5.54
CA PRO A 44 -7.30 -4.86 -4.15
C PRO A 44 -8.58 -4.12 -3.80
N LYS A 45 -9.39 -4.71 -2.93
CA LYS A 45 -10.51 -4.04 -2.26
C LYS A 45 -10.05 -3.40 -0.96
N ILE A 46 -9.12 -4.07 -0.27
CA ILE A 46 -8.44 -3.53 0.90
C ILE A 46 -6.93 -3.60 0.64
N PHE A 47 -6.17 -2.71 1.24
CA PHE A 47 -4.76 -2.52 0.93
C PHE A 47 -3.81 -3.02 2.02
N SER A 48 -4.36 -3.74 2.98
CA SER A 48 -3.62 -4.30 4.11
C SER A 48 -4.32 -5.58 4.58
N PRO A 49 -3.71 -6.36 5.46
CA PRO A 49 -4.29 -7.65 5.88
C PRO A 49 -5.72 -7.57 6.42
N THR A 50 -6.07 -6.49 7.12
CA THR A 50 -7.41 -6.35 7.73
C THR A 50 -8.14 -5.07 7.35
N GLY A 51 -7.46 -4.12 6.71
CA GLY A 51 -7.97 -2.79 6.45
C GLY A 51 -7.77 -1.82 7.62
N VAL A 52 -7.47 -2.31 8.81
CA VAL A 52 -7.21 -1.46 9.98
C VAL A 52 -5.90 -0.71 9.82
N GLU A 53 -4.90 -1.34 9.25
CA GLU A 53 -3.58 -0.77 9.04
C GLU A 53 -3.66 0.50 8.18
N GLU A 54 -4.49 0.49 7.13
CA GLU A 54 -4.70 1.66 6.27
C GLU A 54 -5.34 2.81 7.04
N PHE A 55 -6.22 2.50 7.96
CA PHE A 55 -6.88 3.50 8.79
C PHE A 55 -5.89 4.13 9.77
N LEU A 56 -4.99 3.34 10.34
CA LEU A 56 -4.01 3.80 11.32
C LEU A 56 -2.83 4.53 10.68
N ALA A 57 -2.44 4.17 9.47
CA ALA A 57 -1.28 4.74 8.80
C ALA A 57 -1.48 6.22 8.47
N ASP A 58 -0.41 7.01 8.55
CA ASP A 58 -0.42 8.41 8.14
C ASP A 58 -0.42 8.56 6.62
N GLY A 59 0.13 7.58 5.92
CA GLY A 59 0.14 7.54 4.47
C GLY A 59 0.04 6.12 3.96
N VAL A 60 -0.52 5.98 2.77
CA VAL A 60 -0.62 4.69 2.08
C VAL A 60 -0.23 4.90 0.63
N ILE A 61 0.82 4.23 0.20
CA ILE A 61 1.29 4.22 -1.18
C ILE A 61 1.07 2.83 -1.74
N VAL A 62 0.41 2.74 -2.88
CA VAL A 62 0.09 1.47 -3.52
C VAL A 62 0.89 1.34 -4.80
N LEU A 63 1.57 0.21 -4.95
CA LEU A 63 2.29 -0.14 -6.18
C LEU A 63 1.52 -1.25 -6.89
N TYR A 64 1.26 -1.04 -8.17
CA TYR A 64 0.48 -1.97 -8.98
C TYR A 64 1.35 -2.60 -10.06
N SER A 65 1.07 -3.86 -10.36
CA SER A 65 1.52 -4.51 -11.58
C SER A 65 0.27 -4.99 -12.32
N LEU A 66 -0.22 -4.15 -13.21
CA LEU A 66 -1.49 -4.37 -13.90
C LEU A 66 -1.27 -5.17 -15.18
N LYS A 67 -2.05 -6.21 -15.35
CA LYS A 67 -2.01 -7.04 -16.56
C LYS A 67 -3.06 -6.57 -17.54
N HIS A 68 -2.64 -6.33 -18.78
CA HIS A 68 -3.53 -6.00 -19.88
C HIS A 68 -3.12 -6.84 -21.09
N GLY A 69 -3.88 -7.88 -21.41
CA GLY A 69 -3.49 -8.87 -22.42
C GLY A 69 -2.19 -9.56 -22.02
N ASN A 70 -1.17 -9.44 -22.86
CA ASN A 70 0.16 -10.01 -22.61
C ASN A 70 1.15 -8.99 -22.03
N VAL A 71 0.68 -7.79 -21.70
CA VAL A 71 1.52 -6.71 -21.22
C VAL A 71 1.27 -6.47 -19.74
N ARG A 72 2.34 -6.23 -18.99
CA ARG A 72 2.27 -5.76 -17.63
C ARG A 72 2.65 -4.29 -17.58
N GLU A 73 1.89 -3.53 -16.84
CA GLU A 73 2.14 -2.11 -16.64
C GLU A 73 2.25 -1.82 -15.16
N ASN A 74 3.36 -1.19 -14.77
CA ASN A 74 3.55 -0.76 -13.40
C ASN A 74 2.88 0.59 -13.17
N ALA A 75 2.27 0.74 -12.01
CA ALA A 75 1.60 1.98 -11.64
C ALA A 75 1.77 2.26 -10.16
N ILE A 76 1.55 3.51 -9.79
CA ILE A 76 1.66 3.97 -8.41
C ILE A 76 0.47 4.86 -8.08
N GLU A 77 0.01 4.77 -6.86
CA GLU A 77 -1.06 5.61 -6.33
C GLU A 77 -0.71 6.06 -4.92
N VAL A 78 -0.91 7.34 -4.62
CA VAL A 78 -0.95 7.80 -3.24
C VAL A 78 -2.41 7.72 -2.81
N LEU A 79 -2.74 6.68 -2.07
CA LEU A 79 -4.11 6.43 -1.63
C LEU A 79 -4.51 7.36 -0.48
N LYS A 80 -3.55 7.64 0.39
CA LYS A 80 -3.77 8.45 1.59
C LYS A 80 -2.49 9.18 1.95
N LEU A 81 -2.62 10.43 2.35
CA LEU A 81 -1.51 11.19 2.90
C LEU A 81 -2.09 12.20 3.89
N ARG A 82 -2.04 11.86 5.18
CA ARG A 82 -2.65 12.66 6.23
C ARG A 82 -1.95 14.00 6.35
N GLY A 83 -2.73 15.08 6.34
CA GLY A 83 -2.20 16.43 6.51
C GLY A 83 -1.60 17.04 5.25
N ALA A 84 -1.68 16.39 4.11
CA ALA A 84 -1.15 16.90 2.84
C ALA A 84 -2.10 16.63 1.68
N ALA A 85 -2.10 17.53 0.72
CA ALA A 85 -2.82 17.32 -0.52
C ALA A 85 -2.01 16.39 -1.45
N HIS A 86 -2.69 15.58 -2.23
CA HIS A 86 -2.06 14.72 -3.22
C HIS A 86 -3.01 14.46 -4.39
N GLN A 87 -2.45 14.04 -5.50
CA GLN A 87 -3.27 13.64 -6.64
C GLN A 87 -3.93 12.30 -6.36
N LYS A 88 -5.23 12.23 -6.62
CA LYS A 88 -6.03 11.02 -6.38
C LYS A 88 -6.21 10.26 -7.69
N LYS A 89 -5.11 9.79 -8.25
CA LYS A 89 -5.15 8.99 -9.47
C LYS A 89 -4.00 7.99 -9.50
N ILE A 90 -4.21 6.94 -10.25
CA ILE A 90 -3.21 5.91 -10.50
C ILE A 90 -2.44 6.32 -11.74
N VAL A 91 -1.13 6.46 -11.62
CA VAL A 91 -0.28 6.92 -12.72
C VAL A 91 0.77 5.89 -13.07
N ALA A 92 1.28 5.98 -14.30
CA ALA A 92 2.30 5.07 -14.79
C ALA A 92 3.62 5.23 -14.04
N MET A 93 4.30 4.13 -13.88
CA MET A 93 5.61 4.05 -13.24
C MET A 93 6.48 3.08 -14.01
N GLN A 94 7.78 3.34 -14.10
CA GLN A 94 8.74 2.42 -14.66
C GLN A 94 9.90 2.18 -13.70
N ILE A 95 10.39 0.95 -13.71
CA ILE A 95 11.61 0.58 -13.00
C ILE A 95 12.69 0.48 -14.05
N THR A 96 13.69 1.36 -13.97
CA THR A 96 14.77 1.46 -14.96
C THR A 96 16.11 1.17 -14.32
N GLY A 97 17.17 1.13 -15.13
CA GLY A 97 18.54 1.00 -14.63
C GLY A 97 18.99 2.17 -13.72
N ASN A 98 18.30 3.29 -13.81
CA ASN A 98 18.59 4.49 -13.01
C ASN A 98 17.61 4.66 -11.82
N GLY A 99 16.75 3.70 -11.59
CA GLY A 99 15.79 3.74 -10.50
C GLY A 99 14.34 3.77 -10.98
N VAL A 100 13.46 4.24 -10.11
CA VAL A 100 12.03 4.34 -10.39
C VAL A 100 11.73 5.70 -11.01
N VAL A 101 10.97 5.68 -12.10
CA VAL A 101 10.49 6.90 -12.77
C VAL A 101 8.96 6.91 -12.70
N VAL A 102 8.39 8.02 -12.23
CA VAL A 102 6.94 8.20 -12.14
C VAL A 102 6.51 9.21 -13.21
N TYR A 103 5.40 8.92 -13.87
CA TYR A 103 4.82 9.78 -14.90
C TYR A 103 3.47 10.32 -14.42
N PRO A 104 3.46 11.44 -13.67
CA PRO A 104 2.24 11.91 -12.99
C PRO A 104 1.08 12.26 -13.92
N GLU A 105 1.39 12.58 -15.18
CA GLU A 105 0.38 12.96 -16.15
C GLU A 105 -0.09 11.79 -17.02
N GLN A 106 0.51 10.62 -16.86
CA GLN A 106 0.16 9.45 -17.67
C GLN A 106 -0.68 8.48 -16.86
N GLU A 107 -1.96 8.39 -17.20
CA GLU A 107 -2.86 7.40 -16.62
C GLU A 107 -2.55 6.01 -17.17
N VAL A 108 -2.83 4.99 -16.38
CA VAL A 108 -2.67 3.61 -16.78
C VAL A 108 -3.98 3.07 -17.33
N PHE A 109 -3.89 1.97 -18.07
CA PHE A 109 -5.09 1.27 -18.52
C PHE A 109 -5.83 0.73 -17.31
N SER A 110 -7.07 1.14 -17.17
CA SER A 110 -7.92 0.70 -16.07
C SER A 110 -8.70 -0.55 -16.45
N ASP A 111 -7.97 -1.64 -16.72
CA ASP A 111 -8.63 -2.93 -16.83
C ASP A 111 -8.75 -3.52 -15.43
N THR A 112 -9.70 -2.95 -14.70
CA THR A 112 -9.93 -3.27 -13.29
C THR A 112 -10.93 -4.39 -13.10
N GLU A 113 -11.32 -5.02 -14.17
CA GLU A 113 -12.27 -6.12 -14.14
C GLU A 113 -11.61 -7.48 -13.93
#